data_a112ad2fd1716cdfa5896a4c42d03dc0
#
_entry.id   a112ad2fd1716cdfa5896a4c42d03dc0
#
_cell.length_a   1.000
_cell.length_b   1.000
_cell.length_c   1.000
_cell.angle_alpha   90.00
_cell.angle_beta   90.00
_cell.angle_gamma   90.00
#
_symmetry.space_group_name_H-M   'P 1'
#
loop_
_entity.id
_entity.type
_entity.pdbx_description
1 polymer ?
#
loop_
_entity_poly.entity_id
_entity_poly.type
_entity_poly.pdbx_seq_one_letter_code
_entity_poly.pdbx_strand_id
1 'polypeptide(L)'
;MARNRNTANKGLPPNLYLRNGYYSYRDPRTRKEYGLGRNRTLAITEAIQANIELLGTGDSLVSRINTESVITVGEWCLKYDDIIQRRGLSKTTLRNKRQLLKAIPDDMRKMPVTQISVKDIANLLSDYVEKGASSMAKVLRSELRDLFREAMADGLIMANPVEGTRNPRTSVSRSRLSFEAYRAILSEAENTKPAWFVRMMKAALVTGQRQGDLCRMHTDNIRNDRLYVEQGKTGSKLSIPLDLEIRGIKLRDIINESGDGYLFSSTRGDAPGEQMVRKHFQSLRKSIGIKWDGTPPSFHEIRSLSARLYSEERGVDFAKQLLGHKSVTMTEVYRDSRGGWNKIML
;
A
#
# COMPACT_ATOMS: atom_id res chain seq x y z
N MET A 1 16.02 -14.91 -55.22
CA MET A 1 14.95 -15.70 -55.85
C MET A 1 14.80 -17.04 -55.16
N ALA A 2 13.62 -17.37 -54.66
CA ALA A 2 13.36 -18.65 -54.01
C ALA A 2 13.37 -19.77 -55.04
N ARG A 3 14.22 -20.78 -54.85
CA ARG A 3 14.36 -21.94 -55.76
C ARG A 3 13.05 -22.74 -55.73
N ASN A 4 12.45 -22.98 -56.91
CA ASN A 4 11.22 -23.77 -57.03
C ASN A 4 11.35 -25.13 -56.34
N ARG A 5 10.36 -25.48 -55.52
CA ARG A 5 10.30 -26.79 -54.82
C ARG A 5 10.15 -27.91 -55.84
N ASN A 6 10.96 -28.97 -55.63
CA ASN A 6 10.84 -30.19 -56.43
C ASN A 6 9.42 -30.77 -56.34
N THR A 7 8.91 -31.35 -57.42
CA THR A 7 7.54 -31.87 -57.56
C THR A 7 7.12 -32.80 -56.41
N ALA A 8 8.07 -33.62 -55.89
CA ALA A 8 7.84 -34.52 -54.74
C ALA A 8 7.53 -33.79 -53.40
N ASN A 9 7.91 -32.50 -53.25
CA ASN A 9 7.69 -31.70 -52.07
C ASN A 9 6.55 -30.69 -52.24
N LYS A 10 5.85 -30.75 -53.37
CA LYS A 10 4.68 -29.88 -53.62
C LYS A 10 3.52 -30.32 -52.72
N GLY A 11 2.99 -29.40 -51.91
CA GLY A 11 1.94 -29.68 -50.92
C GLY A 11 2.41 -30.16 -49.56
N LEU A 12 3.72 -30.16 -49.27
CA LEU A 12 4.25 -30.34 -47.91
C LEU A 12 4.37 -28.98 -47.19
N PRO A 13 4.25 -28.95 -45.87
CA PRO A 13 4.51 -27.76 -45.05
C PRO A 13 5.90 -27.17 -45.29
N PRO A 14 6.15 -25.90 -44.99
CA PRO A 14 7.49 -25.33 -44.99
C PRO A 14 8.47 -26.19 -44.19
N ASN A 15 9.71 -26.27 -44.63
CA ASN A 15 10.81 -26.97 -43.95
C ASN A 15 10.67 -28.50 -43.89
N LEU A 16 9.60 -29.11 -44.42
CA LEU A 16 9.43 -30.55 -44.57
C LEU A 16 9.82 -30.99 -45.98
N TYR A 17 10.60 -32.06 -46.08
CA TYR A 17 11.11 -32.62 -47.31
C TYR A 17 10.88 -34.12 -47.38
N LEU A 18 10.54 -34.63 -48.56
CA LEU A 18 10.45 -36.07 -48.87
C LEU A 18 11.63 -36.46 -49.75
N ARG A 19 12.44 -37.43 -49.29
CA ARG A 19 13.55 -38.01 -50.07
C ARG A 19 13.51 -39.54 -49.93
N ASN A 20 13.51 -40.24 -51.06
CA ASN A 20 13.48 -41.70 -51.05
C ASN A 20 12.42 -42.36 -50.16
N GLY A 21 11.21 -41.75 -50.14
CA GLY A 21 10.12 -42.26 -49.31
C GLY A 21 10.22 -41.96 -47.80
N TYR A 22 11.19 -41.14 -47.39
CA TYR A 22 11.45 -40.79 -46.01
C TYR A 22 11.27 -39.25 -45.81
N TYR A 23 10.51 -38.85 -44.78
CA TYR A 23 10.29 -37.45 -44.42
C TYR A 23 11.38 -36.96 -43.48
N SER A 24 11.89 -35.75 -43.72
CA SER A 24 12.83 -35.04 -42.86
C SER A 24 12.43 -33.58 -42.72
N TYR A 25 12.50 -33.08 -41.51
CA TYR A 25 12.31 -31.65 -41.18
C TYR A 25 13.65 -30.96 -41.06
N ARG A 26 13.81 -29.81 -41.71
CA ARG A 26 15.04 -28.98 -41.63
C ARG A 26 14.75 -27.74 -40.77
N ASP A 27 15.38 -27.64 -39.61
CA ASP A 27 15.29 -26.46 -38.75
C ASP A 27 15.78 -25.19 -39.55
N PRO A 28 14.91 -24.19 -39.75
CA PRO A 28 15.25 -23.01 -40.50
C PRO A 28 16.33 -22.13 -39.86
N ARG A 29 16.56 -22.25 -38.56
CA ARG A 29 17.53 -21.48 -37.75
C ARG A 29 18.91 -22.11 -37.81
N THR A 30 19.00 -23.41 -37.61
CA THR A 30 20.27 -24.16 -37.51
C THR A 30 20.62 -24.90 -38.77
N ARG A 31 19.68 -25.06 -39.74
CA ARG A 31 19.74 -25.87 -40.94
C ARG A 31 19.96 -27.37 -40.69
N LYS A 32 19.91 -27.84 -39.46
CA LYS A 32 20.01 -29.25 -39.10
C LYS A 32 18.76 -29.99 -39.56
N GLU A 33 18.94 -31.22 -40.08
CA GLU A 33 17.83 -32.08 -40.52
C GLU A 33 17.51 -33.13 -39.47
N TYR A 34 16.20 -33.34 -39.26
CA TYR A 34 15.64 -34.30 -38.34
C TYR A 34 14.71 -35.25 -39.07
N GLY A 35 14.94 -36.57 -38.96
CA GLY A 35 14.16 -37.57 -39.63
C GLY A 35 12.80 -37.79 -38.93
N LEU A 36 11.72 -37.77 -39.73
CA LEU A 36 10.33 -37.94 -39.24
C LEU A 36 9.68 -39.25 -39.67
N GLY A 37 10.47 -40.16 -40.30
CA GLY A 37 9.99 -41.47 -40.72
C GLY A 37 9.25 -41.46 -42.08
N ARG A 38 8.39 -42.49 -42.31
CA ARG A 38 7.66 -42.67 -43.59
C ARG A 38 6.17 -42.31 -43.51
N ASN A 39 5.67 -42.05 -42.34
CA ASN A 39 4.25 -41.69 -42.19
C ASN A 39 4.01 -40.24 -42.56
N ARG A 40 3.30 -40.03 -43.69
CA ARG A 40 3.01 -38.68 -44.22
C ARG A 40 2.25 -37.80 -43.27
N THR A 41 1.19 -38.33 -42.66
CA THR A 41 0.29 -37.56 -41.77
C THR A 41 1.03 -37.11 -40.52
N LEU A 42 1.75 -38.01 -39.87
CA LEU A 42 2.53 -37.70 -38.70
C LEU A 42 3.63 -36.68 -39.01
N ALA A 43 4.38 -36.86 -40.09
CA ALA A 43 5.44 -35.94 -40.50
C ALA A 43 4.91 -34.53 -40.81
N ILE A 44 3.72 -34.41 -41.42
CA ILE A 44 3.08 -33.11 -41.67
C ILE A 44 2.68 -32.46 -40.34
N THR A 45 2.07 -33.20 -39.42
CA THR A 45 1.64 -32.67 -38.12
C THR A 45 2.85 -32.15 -37.34
N GLU A 46 3.90 -32.96 -37.21
CA GLU A 46 5.13 -32.57 -36.49
C GLU A 46 5.82 -31.37 -37.12
N ALA A 47 5.86 -31.30 -38.46
CA ALA A 47 6.46 -30.17 -39.18
C ALA A 47 5.65 -28.87 -39.00
N ILE A 48 4.32 -28.96 -38.97
CA ILE A 48 3.45 -27.79 -38.71
C ILE A 48 3.70 -27.32 -37.28
N GLN A 49 3.68 -28.22 -36.31
CA GLN A 49 3.93 -27.88 -34.90
C GLN A 49 5.33 -27.26 -34.72
N ALA A 50 6.37 -27.87 -35.29
CA ALA A 50 7.71 -27.33 -35.20
C ALA A 50 7.82 -25.95 -35.88
N ASN A 51 7.15 -25.70 -36.99
CA ASN A 51 7.12 -24.39 -37.63
C ASN A 51 6.40 -23.33 -36.76
N ILE A 52 5.33 -23.71 -36.10
CA ILE A 52 4.63 -22.81 -35.17
C ILE A 52 5.52 -22.45 -33.98
N GLU A 53 6.18 -23.43 -33.36
CA GLU A 53 7.03 -23.21 -32.19
C GLU A 53 8.35 -22.49 -32.52
N LEU A 54 8.98 -22.80 -33.67
CA LEU A 54 10.30 -22.29 -34.03
C LEU A 54 10.27 -21.00 -34.84
N LEU A 55 9.19 -20.73 -35.57
CA LEU A 55 9.04 -19.54 -36.43
C LEU A 55 7.97 -18.58 -35.92
N GLY A 56 7.31 -18.92 -34.80
CA GLY A 56 6.24 -18.18 -34.19
C GLY A 56 6.66 -16.85 -33.53
N THR A 57 7.40 -16.01 -34.28
CA THR A 57 7.66 -14.61 -33.87
C THR A 57 6.70 -13.62 -34.55
N GLY A 58 5.68 -14.12 -35.24
CA GLY A 58 4.61 -13.31 -35.79
C GLY A 58 3.28 -13.63 -35.12
N ASP A 59 2.46 -12.63 -34.89
CA ASP A 59 1.09 -12.79 -34.38
C ASP A 59 0.37 -13.89 -35.15
N SER A 60 -0.03 -14.96 -34.46
CA SER A 60 -0.84 -16.02 -35.08
C SER A 60 -2.14 -15.40 -35.60
N LEU A 61 -2.76 -15.99 -36.63
CA LEU A 61 -4.07 -15.54 -37.12
C LEU A 61 -5.08 -15.46 -35.97
N VAL A 62 -5.00 -16.41 -35.02
CA VAL A 62 -5.83 -16.44 -33.81
C VAL A 62 -5.49 -15.26 -32.88
N SER A 63 -4.21 -14.90 -32.71
CA SER A 63 -3.84 -13.70 -31.94
C SER A 63 -4.29 -12.43 -32.65
N ARG A 64 -4.22 -12.37 -34.00
CA ARG A 64 -4.71 -11.23 -34.80
C ARG A 64 -6.22 -11.10 -34.77
N ILE A 65 -6.95 -12.20 -34.79
CA ILE A 65 -8.42 -12.22 -34.64
C ILE A 65 -8.81 -11.79 -33.22
N ASN A 66 -8.01 -12.16 -32.20
CA ASN A 66 -8.23 -11.77 -30.81
C ASN A 66 -7.67 -10.37 -30.47
N THR A 67 -6.88 -9.75 -31.38
CA THR A 67 -6.25 -8.42 -31.15
C THR A 67 -7.33 -7.31 -31.07
N GLU A 68 -8.53 -7.51 -31.56
CA GLU A 68 -9.62 -6.53 -31.43
C GLU A 68 -10.15 -6.38 -29.98
N SER A 69 -9.67 -7.18 -29.02
CA SER A 69 -10.12 -7.11 -27.61
C SER A 69 -9.04 -7.33 -26.55
N VAL A 70 -7.76 -7.23 -26.91
CA VAL A 70 -6.69 -7.41 -25.91
C VAL A 70 -6.57 -6.17 -25.04
N ILE A 71 -7.15 -6.23 -23.84
CA ILE A 71 -7.07 -5.15 -22.86
C ILE A 71 -5.65 -5.10 -22.28
N THR A 72 -5.00 -3.96 -22.43
CA THR A 72 -3.70 -3.67 -21.79
C THR A 72 -3.87 -3.38 -20.30
N VAL A 73 -2.78 -3.50 -19.53
CA VAL A 73 -2.77 -3.12 -18.09
C VAL A 73 -3.14 -1.64 -17.92
N GLY A 74 -2.73 -0.77 -18.84
CA GLY A 74 -3.08 0.65 -18.81
C GLY A 74 -4.58 0.89 -18.94
N GLU A 75 -5.22 0.27 -19.93
CA GLU A 75 -6.67 0.33 -20.14
C GLU A 75 -7.43 -0.31 -18.98
N TRP A 76 -6.91 -1.42 -18.45
CA TRP A 76 -7.49 -2.05 -17.27
C TRP A 76 -7.44 -1.14 -16.04
N CYS A 77 -6.34 -0.41 -15.83
CA CYS A 77 -6.26 0.58 -14.77
C CYS A 77 -7.36 1.67 -14.84
N LEU A 78 -7.78 2.06 -16.06
CA LEU A 78 -8.88 3.01 -16.24
C LEU A 78 -10.22 2.38 -15.82
N LYS A 79 -10.50 1.17 -16.28
CA LYS A 79 -11.72 0.43 -15.84
C LYS A 79 -11.74 0.17 -14.34
N TYR A 80 -10.58 -0.19 -13.76
CA TYR A 80 -10.45 -0.39 -12.32
C TYR A 80 -10.69 0.91 -11.54
N ASP A 81 -10.31 2.07 -12.06
CA ASP A 81 -10.62 3.35 -11.42
C ASP A 81 -12.14 3.57 -11.30
N ASP A 82 -12.91 3.23 -12.32
CA ASP A 82 -14.37 3.26 -12.29
C ASP A 82 -14.96 2.28 -11.26
N ILE A 83 -14.38 1.09 -11.16
CA ILE A 83 -14.79 0.08 -10.17
C ILE A 83 -14.58 0.61 -8.74
N ILE A 84 -13.40 1.13 -8.43
CA ILE A 84 -13.10 1.62 -7.08
C ILE A 84 -13.89 2.87 -6.71
N GLN A 85 -14.27 3.71 -7.67
CA GLN A 85 -15.16 4.87 -7.43
C GLN A 85 -16.54 4.42 -6.92
N ARG A 86 -17.10 3.32 -7.47
CA ARG A 86 -18.38 2.77 -7.04
C ARG A 86 -18.37 2.12 -5.66
N ARG A 87 -17.18 1.84 -5.10
CA ARG A 87 -17.02 1.21 -3.76
C ARG A 87 -17.28 2.15 -2.58
N GLY A 88 -17.64 3.41 -2.80
CA GLY A 88 -17.90 4.38 -1.72
C GLY A 88 -16.69 4.72 -0.86
N LEU A 89 -15.48 4.59 -1.40
CA LEU A 89 -14.23 4.86 -0.69
C LEU A 89 -14.04 6.37 -0.44
N SER A 90 -13.34 6.71 0.65
CA SER A 90 -13.02 8.12 0.92
C SER A 90 -12.17 8.74 -0.19
N LYS A 91 -12.32 10.05 -0.42
CA LYS A 91 -11.52 10.81 -1.42
C LYS A 91 -10.02 10.59 -1.25
N THR A 92 -9.54 10.51 0.00
CA THR A 92 -8.12 10.25 0.31
C THR A 92 -7.71 8.84 -0.10
N THR A 93 -8.54 7.83 0.15
CA THR A 93 -8.27 6.44 -0.25
C THR A 93 -8.20 6.33 -1.77
N LEU A 94 -9.16 6.90 -2.50
CA LEU A 94 -9.16 6.91 -3.97
C LEU A 94 -7.90 7.59 -4.53
N ARG A 95 -7.53 8.76 -3.99
CA ARG A 95 -6.30 9.45 -4.40
C ARG A 95 -5.06 8.59 -4.19
N ASN A 96 -4.96 7.91 -3.05
CA ASN A 96 -3.82 7.04 -2.74
C ASN A 96 -3.77 5.82 -3.67
N LYS A 97 -4.89 5.18 -3.95
CA LYS A 97 -4.98 4.08 -4.91
C LYS A 97 -4.52 4.52 -6.31
N ARG A 98 -5.02 5.64 -6.80
CA ARG A 98 -4.59 6.23 -8.08
C ARG A 98 -3.10 6.53 -8.13
N GLN A 99 -2.54 7.03 -7.01
CA GLN A 99 -1.10 7.28 -6.92
C GLN A 99 -0.28 5.98 -6.98
N LEU A 100 -0.77 4.90 -6.38
CA LEU A 100 -0.14 3.58 -6.45
C LEU A 100 -0.20 2.99 -7.87
N LEU A 101 -1.31 3.16 -8.58
CA LEU A 101 -1.40 2.72 -9.98
C LEU A 101 -0.41 3.45 -10.90
N LYS A 102 -0.04 4.69 -10.61
CA LYS A 102 1.01 5.42 -11.35
C LYS A 102 2.40 4.82 -11.17
N ALA A 103 2.60 3.99 -10.15
CA ALA A 103 3.87 3.30 -9.92
C ALA A 103 4.08 2.08 -10.86
N ILE A 104 3.07 1.69 -11.64
CA ILE A 104 3.20 0.66 -12.68
C ILE A 104 3.99 1.26 -13.84
N PRO A 105 5.12 0.65 -14.25
CA PRO A 105 5.96 1.14 -15.34
C PRO A 105 5.22 1.18 -16.69
N ASP A 106 5.64 2.08 -17.60
CA ASP A 106 4.98 2.28 -18.88
C ASP A 106 5.08 1.07 -19.82
N ASP A 107 6.16 0.32 -19.76
CA ASP A 107 6.33 -0.94 -20.48
C ASP A 107 5.31 -1.98 -20.03
N MET A 108 5.15 -2.16 -18.70
CA MET A 108 4.13 -3.05 -18.13
C MET A 108 2.71 -2.57 -18.45
N ARG A 109 2.46 -1.24 -18.49
CA ARG A 109 1.15 -0.68 -18.85
C ARG A 109 0.73 -1.02 -20.28
N LYS A 110 1.69 -1.16 -21.19
CA LYS A 110 1.46 -1.52 -22.59
C LYS A 110 1.24 -3.02 -22.79
N MET A 111 1.59 -3.84 -21.82
CA MET A 111 1.40 -5.29 -21.90
C MET A 111 -0.08 -5.67 -21.78
N PRO A 112 -0.52 -6.69 -22.51
CA PRO A 112 -1.82 -7.35 -22.26
C PRO A 112 -1.94 -7.81 -20.80
N VAL A 113 -3.12 -7.61 -20.18
CA VAL A 113 -3.37 -8.09 -18.81
C VAL A 113 -3.14 -9.59 -18.68
N THR A 114 -3.47 -10.35 -19.75
CA THR A 114 -3.29 -11.80 -19.83
C THR A 114 -1.83 -12.27 -19.88
N GLN A 115 -0.89 -11.40 -20.23
CA GLN A 115 0.53 -11.73 -20.36
C GLN A 115 1.34 -11.37 -19.11
N ILE A 116 0.76 -10.68 -18.15
CA ILE A 116 1.45 -10.34 -16.90
C ILE A 116 1.71 -11.61 -16.09
N SER A 117 2.97 -11.90 -15.90
CA SER A 117 3.43 -13.06 -15.14
C SER A 117 3.72 -12.72 -13.67
N VAL A 118 3.83 -13.77 -12.85
CA VAL A 118 4.31 -13.65 -11.45
C VAL A 118 5.70 -13.01 -11.40
N LYS A 119 6.56 -13.30 -12.40
CA LYS A 119 7.92 -12.76 -12.49
C LYS A 119 7.93 -11.24 -12.70
N ASP A 120 7.03 -10.71 -13.54
CA ASP A 120 6.94 -9.26 -13.79
C ASP A 120 6.55 -8.50 -12.53
N ILE A 121 5.56 -9.02 -11.79
CA ILE A 121 5.16 -8.45 -10.50
C ILE A 121 6.31 -8.58 -9.47
N ALA A 122 6.99 -9.72 -9.40
CA ALA A 122 8.09 -9.92 -8.47
C ALA A 122 9.25 -8.96 -8.74
N ASN A 123 9.62 -8.74 -10.01
CA ASN A 123 10.65 -7.79 -10.42
C ASN A 123 10.26 -6.37 -10.00
N LEU A 124 9.04 -5.92 -10.33
CA LEU A 124 8.54 -4.61 -9.95
C LEU A 124 8.63 -4.37 -8.43
N LEU A 125 8.25 -5.36 -7.62
CA LEU A 125 8.32 -5.25 -6.16
C LEU A 125 9.77 -5.26 -5.65
N SER A 126 10.66 -6.06 -6.26
CA SER A 126 12.09 -6.12 -5.93
C SER A 126 12.80 -4.80 -6.17
N ASP A 127 12.50 -4.11 -7.26
CA ASP A 127 13.05 -2.78 -7.56
C ASP A 127 12.77 -1.76 -6.44
N TYR A 128 11.57 -1.80 -5.86
CA TYR A 128 11.24 -0.96 -4.70
C TYR A 128 11.98 -1.38 -3.42
N VAL A 129 12.15 -2.68 -3.21
CA VAL A 129 12.89 -3.22 -2.04
C VAL A 129 14.36 -2.84 -2.12
N GLU A 130 15.00 -2.99 -3.29
CA GLU A 130 16.40 -2.62 -3.54
C GLU A 130 16.66 -1.12 -3.35
N LYS A 131 15.70 -0.28 -3.70
CA LYS A 131 15.70 1.16 -3.43
C LYS A 131 15.42 1.52 -1.96
N GLY A 132 15.32 0.54 -1.05
CA GLY A 132 15.03 0.76 0.37
C GLY A 132 13.56 1.11 0.67
N ALA A 133 12.67 1.02 -0.33
CA ALA A 133 11.26 1.40 -0.22
C ALA A 133 10.33 0.19 0.06
N SER A 134 10.74 -0.74 0.92
CA SER A 134 9.98 -1.98 1.22
C SER A 134 8.54 -1.73 1.67
N SER A 135 8.28 -0.63 2.39
CA SER A 135 6.91 -0.25 2.78
C SER A 135 6.05 0.11 1.56
N MET A 136 6.64 0.79 0.57
CA MET A 136 5.97 1.10 -0.68
C MET A 136 5.70 -0.17 -1.49
N ALA A 137 6.69 -1.07 -1.60
CA ALA A 137 6.52 -2.36 -2.24
C ALA A 137 5.36 -3.17 -1.64
N LYS A 138 5.24 -3.18 -0.32
CA LYS A 138 4.15 -3.87 0.39
C LYS A 138 2.78 -3.29 0.06
N VAL A 139 2.64 -1.97 0.05
CA VAL A 139 1.37 -1.29 -0.25
C VAL A 139 1.02 -1.46 -1.72
N LEU A 140 2.01 -1.32 -2.62
CA LEU A 140 1.86 -1.54 -4.05
C LEU A 140 1.41 -2.97 -4.35
N ARG A 141 2.03 -3.99 -3.71
CA ARG A 141 1.60 -5.38 -3.84
C ARG A 141 0.13 -5.56 -3.46
N SER A 142 -0.31 -4.93 -2.38
CA SER A 142 -1.71 -4.99 -1.94
C SER A 142 -2.66 -4.38 -2.96
N GLU A 143 -2.27 -3.27 -3.58
CA GLU A 143 -3.06 -2.60 -4.63
C GLU A 143 -3.09 -3.41 -5.92
N LEU A 144 -1.95 -3.92 -6.38
CA LEU A 144 -1.88 -4.79 -7.57
C LEU A 144 -2.71 -6.06 -7.37
N ARG A 145 -2.71 -6.63 -6.15
CA ARG A 145 -3.53 -7.79 -5.84
C ARG A 145 -5.03 -7.50 -5.97
N ASP A 146 -5.48 -6.33 -5.57
CA ASP A 146 -6.87 -5.88 -5.75
C ASP A 146 -7.18 -5.64 -7.24
N LEU A 147 -6.28 -4.96 -7.96
CA LEU A 147 -6.37 -4.70 -9.39
C LEU A 147 -6.57 -6.00 -10.22
N PHE A 148 -5.69 -6.99 -9.99
CA PHE A 148 -5.74 -8.26 -10.71
C PHE A 148 -6.85 -9.20 -10.20
N ARG A 149 -7.35 -9.03 -8.97
CA ARG A 149 -8.56 -9.71 -8.50
C ARG A 149 -9.78 -9.26 -9.26
N GLU A 150 -9.92 -7.96 -9.52
CA GLU A 150 -11.01 -7.44 -10.34
C GLU A 150 -10.88 -7.90 -11.80
N ALA A 151 -9.65 -7.99 -12.35
CA ALA A 151 -9.42 -8.53 -13.69
C ALA A 151 -9.84 -10.02 -13.79
N MET A 152 -9.63 -10.77 -12.71
CA MET A 152 -10.08 -12.16 -12.63
C MET A 152 -11.61 -12.25 -12.52
N ALA A 153 -12.22 -11.35 -11.75
CA ALA A 153 -13.68 -11.28 -11.61
C ALA A 153 -14.38 -10.86 -12.93
N ASP A 154 -13.71 -10.02 -13.74
CA ASP A 154 -14.17 -9.60 -15.08
C ASP A 154 -13.89 -10.67 -16.17
N GLY A 155 -13.28 -11.80 -15.79
CA GLY A 155 -13.01 -12.93 -16.70
C GLY A 155 -11.79 -12.71 -17.62
N LEU A 156 -10.99 -11.66 -17.42
CA LEU A 156 -9.83 -11.38 -18.28
C LEU A 156 -8.66 -12.34 -18.02
N ILE A 157 -8.49 -12.82 -16.81
CA ILE A 157 -7.43 -13.75 -16.40
C ILE A 157 -7.98 -14.87 -15.54
N MET A 158 -7.37 -16.05 -15.63
CA MET A 158 -7.76 -17.23 -14.86
C MET A 158 -7.18 -17.26 -13.44
N ALA A 159 -6.06 -16.57 -13.23
CA ALA A 159 -5.35 -16.53 -11.95
C ALA A 159 -4.73 -15.16 -11.70
N ASN A 160 -4.67 -14.77 -10.43
CA ASN A 160 -4.06 -13.49 -10.04
C ASN A 160 -2.52 -13.65 -9.95
N PRO A 161 -1.73 -12.99 -10.82
CA PRO A 161 -0.27 -13.15 -10.84
C PRO A 161 0.41 -12.64 -9.55
N VAL A 162 -0.26 -11.80 -8.77
CA VAL A 162 0.30 -11.24 -7.52
C VAL A 162 0.32 -12.29 -6.40
N GLU A 163 -0.59 -13.28 -6.40
CA GLU A 163 -0.68 -14.28 -5.33
C GLU A 163 0.59 -15.15 -5.24
N GLY A 164 1.23 -15.44 -6.37
CA GLY A 164 2.51 -16.16 -6.40
C GLY A 164 3.72 -15.37 -5.88
N THR A 165 3.59 -14.08 -5.60
CA THR A 165 4.69 -13.25 -5.12
C THR A 165 4.81 -13.27 -3.59
N ARG A 166 6.03 -13.08 -3.08
CA ARG A 166 6.26 -12.94 -1.63
C ARG A 166 5.84 -11.55 -1.16
N ASN A 167 5.26 -11.47 0.05
CA ASN A 167 4.96 -10.19 0.69
C ASN A 167 6.27 -9.54 1.17
N PRO A 168 6.63 -8.32 0.73
CA PRO A 168 7.84 -7.63 1.17
C PRO A 168 7.88 -7.48 2.71
N ARG A 169 9.02 -7.85 3.30
CA ARG A 169 9.23 -7.66 4.74
C ARG A 169 9.53 -6.20 5.01
N THR A 170 8.86 -5.62 5.99
CA THR A 170 9.06 -4.25 6.42
C THR A 170 9.50 -4.23 7.88
N SER A 171 10.56 -3.51 8.18
CA SER A 171 10.94 -3.17 9.56
C SER A 171 10.30 -1.84 9.95
N VAL A 172 9.94 -1.70 11.21
CA VAL A 172 9.45 -0.41 11.73
C VAL A 172 10.68 0.41 12.12
N SER A 173 11.05 1.38 11.29
CA SER A 173 12.23 2.24 11.48
C SER A 173 11.96 3.48 12.34
N ARG A 174 10.69 3.77 12.70
CA ARG A 174 10.35 4.99 13.45
C ARG A 174 10.65 4.84 14.92
N SER A 175 11.43 5.81 15.47
CA SER A 175 11.72 5.90 16.88
C SER A 175 10.47 6.15 17.71
N ARG A 176 10.40 5.56 18.89
CA ARG A 176 9.33 5.84 19.87
C ARG A 176 9.54 7.21 20.51
N LEU A 177 8.44 7.90 20.79
CA LEU A 177 8.46 9.12 21.57
C LEU A 177 8.41 8.74 23.07
N SER A 178 9.47 9.04 23.85
CA SER A 178 9.44 8.89 25.31
C SER A 178 8.67 10.04 25.94
N PHE A 179 8.30 9.88 27.23
CA PHE A 179 7.62 10.96 27.95
C PHE A 179 8.55 12.14 28.21
N GLU A 180 9.83 11.88 28.46
CA GLU A 180 10.87 12.92 28.64
C GLU A 180 11.04 13.74 27.36
N ALA A 181 11.15 13.08 26.20
CA ALA A 181 11.25 13.76 24.91
C ALA A 181 9.96 14.54 24.58
N TYR A 182 8.78 13.99 24.92
CA TYR A 182 7.51 14.71 24.77
C TYR A 182 7.49 15.97 25.64
N ARG A 183 7.95 15.92 26.91
CA ARG A 183 8.04 17.08 27.80
C ARG A 183 8.98 18.14 27.26
N ALA A 184 10.13 17.75 26.76
CA ALA A 184 11.08 18.69 26.13
C ALA A 184 10.47 19.39 24.93
N ILE A 185 9.77 18.64 24.06
CA ILE A 185 9.05 19.22 22.90
C ILE A 185 7.93 20.15 23.35
N LEU A 186 7.18 19.78 24.37
CA LEU A 186 6.07 20.58 24.92
C LEU A 186 6.59 21.89 25.51
N SER A 187 7.63 21.85 26.33
CA SER A 187 8.27 23.04 26.90
C SER A 187 8.77 24.02 25.83
N GLU A 188 9.41 23.48 24.78
CA GLU A 188 9.83 24.29 23.62
C GLU A 188 8.62 24.86 22.87
N ALA A 189 7.50 24.13 22.81
CA ALA A 189 6.26 24.59 22.18
C ALA A 189 5.64 25.75 22.97
N GLU A 190 5.63 25.68 24.29
CA GLU A 190 5.12 26.73 25.17
C GLU A 190 5.82 28.08 24.97
N ASN A 191 7.12 28.04 24.62
CA ASN A 191 7.91 29.24 24.36
C ASN A 191 7.83 29.77 22.90
N THR A 192 7.55 28.88 21.93
CA THR A 192 7.80 29.23 20.50
C THR A 192 6.61 29.01 19.59
N LYS A 193 5.53 28.39 20.07
CA LYS A 193 4.37 28.06 19.22
C LYS A 193 3.09 28.71 19.74
N PRO A 194 2.07 28.86 18.87
CA PRO A 194 0.78 29.38 19.27
C PRO A 194 0.13 28.52 20.36
N ALA A 195 -0.59 29.15 21.29
CA ALA A 195 -1.26 28.49 22.41
C ALA A 195 -2.20 27.34 21.98
N TRP A 196 -2.91 27.49 20.84
CA TRP A 196 -3.76 26.41 20.33
C TRP A 196 -2.98 25.12 20.02
N PHE A 197 -1.75 25.24 19.55
CA PHE A 197 -0.94 24.06 19.23
C PHE A 197 -0.43 23.37 20.50
N VAL A 198 -0.06 24.14 21.52
CA VAL A 198 0.31 23.63 22.84
C VAL A 198 -0.85 22.86 23.46
N ARG A 199 -2.06 23.45 23.47
CA ARG A 199 -3.29 22.78 23.93
C ARG A 199 -3.55 21.50 23.15
N MET A 200 -3.38 21.52 21.82
CA MET A 200 -3.57 20.32 21.00
C MET A 200 -2.56 19.22 21.35
N MET A 201 -1.30 19.54 21.63
CA MET A 201 -0.33 18.55 22.09
C MET A 201 -0.74 17.92 23.42
N LYS A 202 -1.15 18.75 24.39
CA LYS A 202 -1.66 18.28 25.68
C LYS A 202 -2.90 17.38 25.51
N ALA A 203 -3.88 17.82 24.73
CA ALA A 203 -5.08 17.04 24.40
C ALA A 203 -4.76 15.72 23.68
N ALA A 204 -3.78 15.72 22.77
CA ALA A 204 -3.33 14.51 22.08
C ALA A 204 -2.79 13.45 23.07
N LEU A 205 -2.08 13.88 24.12
CA LEU A 205 -1.59 12.98 25.17
C LEU A 205 -2.73 12.46 26.05
N VAL A 206 -3.61 13.36 26.52
CA VAL A 206 -4.71 13.00 27.45
C VAL A 206 -5.74 12.12 26.75
N THR A 207 -6.17 12.49 25.54
CA THR A 207 -7.25 11.78 24.86
C THR A 207 -6.79 10.62 23.99
N GLY A 208 -5.52 10.60 23.61
CA GLY A 208 -4.96 9.63 22.67
C GLY A 208 -5.56 9.68 21.27
N GLN A 209 -6.31 10.74 20.90
CA GLN A 209 -6.99 10.79 19.62
C GLN A 209 -6.03 11.05 18.43
N ARG A 210 -6.47 10.66 17.22
CA ARG A 210 -5.68 10.88 16.02
C ARG A 210 -5.64 12.37 15.68
N GLN A 211 -4.54 12.80 15.06
CA GLN A 211 -4.36 14.20 14.65
C GLN A 211 -5.57 14.76 13.89
N GLY A 212 -6.10 14.04 12.91
CA GLY A 212 -7.27 14.49 12.16
C GLY A 212 -8.55 14.58 13.00
N ASP A 213 -8.70 13.76 14.05
CA ASP A 213 -9.83 13.83 14.96
C ASP A 213 -9.67 15.05 15.91
N LEU A 214 -8.46 15.30 16.41
CA LEU A 214 -8.15 16.51 17.20
C LEU A 214 -8.43 17.80 16.42
N CYS A 215 -8.05 17.88 15.15
CA CYS A 215 -8.32 19.06 14.31
C CYS A 215 -9.81 19.38 14.17
N ARG A 216 -10.69 18.41 14.37
CA ARG A 216 -12.15 18.56 14.26
C ARG A 216 -12.89 18.69 15.57
N MET A 217 -12.20 18.65 16.71
CA MET A 217 -12.84 18.82 18.00
C MET A 217 -13.42 20.23 18.14
N HIS A 218 -14.68 20.29 18.58
CA HIS A 218 -15.47 21.51 18.67
C HIS A 218 -16.15 21.60 20.04
N THR A 219 -16.43 22.81 20.51
CA THR A 219 -17.12 23.01 21.80
C THR A 219 -18.50 22.37 21.82
N ASP A 220 -19.23 22.32 20.69
CA ASP A 220 -20.52 21.63 20.57
C ASP A 220 -20.44 20.11 20.87
N ASN A 221 -19.25 19.55 20.83
CA ASN A 221 -19.03 18.16 21.18
C ASN A 221 -18.90 17.94 22.69
N ILE A 222 -19.01 19.01 23.50
CA ILE A 222 -18.92 18.97 24.96
C ILE A 222 -20.32 19.05 25.55
N ARG A 223 -20.70 18.06 26.32
CA ARG A 223 -21.97 18.03 27.05
C ARG A 223 -21.88 17.08 28.26
N ASN A 224 -22.59 17.39 29.32
CA ASN A 224 -22.63 16.56 30.52
C ASN A 224 -21.22 16.20 31.04
N ASP A 225 -20.32 17.18 31.12
CA ASP A 225 -18.92 17.00 31.57
C ASP A 225 -18.13 15.95 30.76
N ARG A 226 -18.47 15.77 29.48
CA ARG A 226 -17.81 14.81 28.61
C ARG A 226 -17.58 15.38 27.20
N LEU A 227 -16.45 15.02 26.62
CA LEU A 227 -16.13 15.29 25.24
C LEU A 227 -16.54 14.09 24.37
N TYR A 228 -17.40 14.31 23.39
CA TYR A 228 -17.84 13.29 22.43
C TYR A 228 -17.00 13.36 21.16
N VAL A 229 -16.39 12.25 20.80
CA VAL A 229 -15.51 12.16 19.62
C VAL A 229 -15.97 11.03 18.70
N GLU A 230 -16.30 11.36 17.47
CA GLU A 230 -16.48 10.38 16.41
C GLU A 230 -15.22 10.31 15.55
N GLN A 231 -14.53 9.16 15.56
CA GLN A 231 -13.27 8.98 14.86
C GLN A 231 -13.48 8.86 13.35
N GLY A 232 -12.94 9.81 12.58
CA GLY A 232 -13.15 9.86 11.13
C GLY A 232 -12.59 8.66 10.35
N LYS A 233 -11.60 7.93 10.89
CA LYS A 233 -11.02 6.76 10.22
C LYS A 233 -11.76 5.45 10.50
N THR A 234 -12.36 5.31 11.68
CA THR A 234 -12.93 4.03 12.15
C THR A 234 -14.42 4.10 12.45
N GLY A 235 -15.01 5.31 12.49
CA GLY A 235 -16.38 5.54 12.91
C GLY A 235 -16.63 5.23 14.41
N SER A 236 -15.57 4.97 15.19
CA SER A 236 -15.71 4.70 16.63
C SER A 236 -16.20 5.94 17.35
N LYS A 237 -17.25 5.80 18.16
CA LYS A 237 -17.83 6.88 18.96
C LYS A 237 -17.34 6.74 20.41
N LEU A 238 -16.72 7.79 20.91
CA LEU A 238 -16.13 7.83 22.24
C LEU A 238 -16.76 8.95 23.05
N SER A 239 -16.95 8.70 24.34
CA SER A 239 -17.38 9.69 25.32
C SER A 239 -16.31 9.76 26.41
N ILE A 240 -15.53 10.84 26.40
CA ILE A 240 -14.35 11.04 27.25
C ILE A 240 -14.71 12.00 28.38
N PRO A 241 -14.59 11.62 29.67
CA PRO A 241 -14.84 12.53 30.75
C PRO A 241 -13.85 13.69 30.77
N LEU A 242 -14.30 14.90 31.08
CA LEU A 242 -13.43 16.08 31.14
C LEU A 242 -12.40 15.99 32.27
N ASP A 243 -12.71 15.21 33.33
CA ASP A 243 -11.76 14.98 34.41
C ASP A 243 -10.70 13.92 34.12
N LEU A 244 -10.64 13.43 32.84
CA LEU A 244 -9.58 12.55 32.44
C LEU A 244 -8.24 13.26 32.55
N GLU A 245 -7.31 12.62 33.23
CA GLU A 245 -5.96 13.13 33.50
C GLU A 245 -4.91 12.08 33.21
N ILE A 246 -3.74 12.51 32.76
CA ILE A 246 -2.52 11.72 32.63
C ILE A 246 -1.30 12.58 32.92
N ARG A 247 -0.41 12.12 33.81
CA ARG A 247 0.83 12.83 34.15
C ARG A 247 0.62 14.31 34.55
N GLY A 248 -0.44 14.61 35.30
CA GLY A 248 -0.76 15.96 35.77
C GLY A 248 -1.42 16.87 34.74
N ILE A 249 -1.79 16.36 33.56
CA ILE A 249 -2.46 17.14 32.53
C ILE A 249 -3.93 16.71 32.48
N LYS A 250 -4.85 17.63 32.81
CA LYS A 250 -6.30 17.42 32.78
C LYS A 250 -6.94 17.91 31.51
N LEU A 251 -7.88 17.15 30.97
CA LEU A 251 -8.63 17.55 29.78
C LEU A 251 -9.47 18.80 30.02
N ARG A 252 -10.08 18.92 31.21
CA ARG A 252 -10.89 20.07 31.60
C ARG A 252 -10.12 21.40 31.50
N ASP A 253 -8.89 21.42 32.00
CA ASP A 253 -8.05 22.64 31.96
C ASP A 253 -7.75 23.06 30.52
N ILE A 254 -7.42 22.09 29.66
CA ILE A 254 -7.16 22.35 28.24
C ILE A 254 -8.38 22.95 27.53
N ILE A 255 -9.59 22.47 27.88
CA ILE A 255 -10.85 22.93 27.30
C ILE A 255 -11.21 24.32 27.80
N ASN A 256 -11.05 24.58 29.10
CA ASN A 256 -11.34 25.89 29.70
C ASN A 256 -10.48 27.02 29.10
N GLU A 257 -9.27 26.68 28.65
CA GLU A 257 -8.41 27.63 27.93
C GLU A 257 -8.81 27.83 26.45
N SER A 258 -9.77 27.05 25.94
CA SER A 258 -10.23 27.14 24.55
C SER A 258 -11.38 28.14 24.44
N GLY A 259 -11.42 28.91 23.34
CA GLY A 259 -12.57 29.74 22.99
C GLY A 259 -13.71 28.93 22.38
N ASP A 260 -14.80 29.60 22.03
CA ASP A 260 -15.91 28.98 21.33
C ASP A 260 -15.51 28.51 19.93
N GLY A 261 -16.15 27.45 19.45
CA GLY A 261 -15.89 26.87 18.14
C GLY A 261 -14.91 25.70 18.19
N TYR A 262 -13.94 25.67 17.28
CA TYR A 262 -12.92 24.62 17.30
C TYR A 262 -12.00 24.73 18.51
N LEU A 263 -11.86 23.65 19.29
CA LEU A 263 -11.04 23.64 20.52
C LEU A 263 -9.59 24.06 20.28
N PHE A 264 -9.08 23.82 19.10
CA PHE A 264 -7.72 24.16 18.69
C PHE A 264 -7.73 25.08 17.45
N SER A 265 -8.57 26.10 17.50
CA SER A 265 -8.69 27.04 16.39
C SER A 265 -7.39 27.80 16.13
N SER A 266 -7.10 28.02 14.84
CA SER A 266 -6.08 28.98 14.41
C SER A 266 -6.50 30.42 14.80
N THR A 267 -5.60 31.37 14.62
CA THR A 267 -5.89 32.80 14.88
C THR A 267 -7.09 33.35 14.09
N ARG A 268 -7.57 32.63 13.07
CA ARG A 268 -8.75 32.99 12.26
C ARG A 268 -10.03 32.31 12.71
N GLY A 269 -9.99 31.50 13.78
CA GLY A 269 -11.15 30.74 14.25
C GLY A 269 -11.40 29.43 13.51
N ASP A 270 -10.64 29.14 12.45
CA ASP A 270 -10.80 27.92 11.65
C ASP A 270 -10.12 26.69 12.29
N ALA A 271 -10.58 25.50 11.90
CA ALA A 271 -9.92 24.24 12.25
C ALA A 271 -8.46 24.25 11.74
N PRO A 272 -7.48 23.82 12.55
CA PRO A 272 -6.10 23.78 12.11
C PRO A 272 -5.92 22.69 11.05
N GLY A 273 -5.21 23.03 9.98
CA GLY A 273 -4.86 22.05 8.95
C GLY A 273 -3.85 21.00 9.48
N GLU A 274 -4.09 19.73 9.20
CA GLU A 274 -3.18 18.64 9.62
C GLU A 274 -1.71 18.86 9.19
N GLN A 275 -1.49 19.51 8.04
CA GLN A 275 -0.15 19.80 7.56
C GLN A 275 0.56 20.84 8.44
N MET A 276 -0.18 21.83 8.96
CA MET A 276 0.35 22.85 9.86
C MET A 276 0.79 22.20 11.19
N VAL A 277 -0.06 21.34 11.76
CA VAL A 277 0.26 20.56 12.97
C VAL A 277 1.55 19.76 12.79
N ARG A 278 1.68 19.07 11.66
CA ARG A 278 2.92 18.29 11.34
C ARG A 278 4.15 19.18 11.23
N LYS A 279 4.04 20.36 10.57
CA LYS A 279 5.15 21.29 10.43
C LYS A 279 5.59 21.85 11.80
N HIS A 280 4.64 22.25 12.66
CA HIS A 280 4.97 22.72 14.01
C HIS A 280 5.68 21.64 14.82
N PHE A 281 5.16 20.43 14.86
CA PHE A 281 5.79 19.33 15.59
C PHE A 281 7.17 18.98 15.04
N GLN A 282 7.33 18.97 13.72
CA GLN A 282 8.62 18.69 13.08
C GLN A 282 9.67 19.77 13.40
N SER A 283 9.28 21.05 13.41
CA SER A 283 10.15 22.17 13.77
C SER A 283 10.64 22.03 15.22
N LEU A 284 9.73 21.80 16.18
CA LEU A 284 10.05 21.62 17.60
C LEU A 284 10.96 20.42 17.85
N ARG A 285 10.64 19.28 17.22
CA ARG A 285 11.47 18.07 17.32
C ARG A 285 12.90 18.30 16.84
N LYS A 286 13.10 19.21 15.87
CA LYS A 286 14.43 19.59 15.40
C LYS A 286 15.14 20.55 16.36
N SER A 287 14.41 21.51 16.96
CA SER A 287 15.01 22.52 17.84
C SER A 287 15.56 21.94 19.16
N ILE A 288 14.92 20.90 19.69
CA ILE A 288 15.35 20.29 20.97
C ILE A 288 16.65 19.46 20.90
N GLY A 289 17.25 19.27 19.73
CA GLY A 289 18.55 18.63 19.54
C GLY A 289 18.65 17.15 19.92
N ILE A 290 17.54 16.47 20.21
CA ILE A 290 17.54 15.03 20.56
C ILE A 290 17.93 14.21 19.32
N LYS A 291 18.91 13.33 19.45
CA LYS A 291 19.25 12.32 18.44
C LYS A 291 18.28 11.14 18.53
N TRP A 292 17.78 10.71 17.37
CA TRP A 292 16.81 9.63 17.27
C TRP A 292 17.44 8.42 16.59
N ASP A 293 17.22 7.23 17.14
CA ASP A 293 17.62 5.99 16.50
C ASP A 293 16.59 5.66 15.38
N GLY A 294 16.97 5.91 14.12
CA GLY A 294 16.11 5.71 12.97
C GLY A 294 15.24 6.93 12.60
N THR A 295 14.07 6.69 12.04
CA THR A 295 13.18 7.78 11.63
C THR A 295 12.58 8.51 12.82
N PRO A 296 12.80 9.83 12.95
CA PRO A 296 12.29 10.59 14.10
C PRO A 296 10.78 10.52 14.28
N PRO A 297 10.26 10.57 15.53
CA PRO A 297 8.83 10.44 15.80
C PRO A 297 8.01 11.58 15.17
N SER A 298 6.82 11.26 14.67
CA SER A 298 5.85 12.23 14.19
C SER A 298 4.85 12.61 15.29
N PHE A 299 4.00 13.60 15.06
CA PHE A 299 2.91 13.97 15.97
C PHE A 299 2.04 12.76 16.38
N HIS A 300 1.86 11.79 15.46
CA HIS A 300 1.08 10.59 15.76
C HIS A 300 1.69 9.71 16.86
N GLU A 301 3.00 9.83 17.14
CA GLU A 301 3.64 9.09 18.22
C GLU A 301 3.19 9.56 19.62
N ILE A 302 2.56 10.76 19.74
CA ILE A 302 1.90 11.17 20.99
C ILE A 302 0.76 10.19 21.33
N ARG A 303 -0.01 9.72 20.35
CA ARG A 303 -1.04 8.70 20.57
C ARG A 303 -0.44 7.37 21.03
N SER A 304 0.71 6.97 20.47
CA SER A 304 1.43 5.79 20.91
C SER A 304 1.95 5.93 22.35
N LEU A 305 2.42 7.13 22.69
CA LEU A 305 2.86 7.46 24.06
C LEU A 305 1.67 7.42 25.03
N SER A 306 0.55 8.07 24.70
CA SER A 306 -0.71 8.01 25.46
C SER A 306 -1.13 6.57 25.74
N ALA A 307 -1.11 5.71 24.71
CA ALA A 307 -1.44 4.29 24.85
C ALA A 307 -0.56 3.58 25.87
N ARG A 308 0.74 3.82 25.87
CA ARG A 308 1.69 3.20 26.81
C ARG A 308 1.45 3.70 28.22
N LEU A 309 1.37 5.02 28.42
CA LEU A 309 1.16 5.61 29.74
C LEU A 309 -0.15 5.12 30.37
N TYR A 310 -1.26 5.13 29.63
CA TYR A 310 -2.53 4.59 30.16
C TYR A 310 -2.50 3.09 30.38
N SER A 311 -1.78 2.34 29.55
CA SER A 311 -1.60 0.90 29.80
C SER A 311 -0.84 0.62 31.08
N GLU A 312 0.13 1.46 31.42
CA GLU A 312 0.91 1.38 32.67
C GLU A 312 0.09 1.82 33.88
N GLU A 313 -0.68 2.92 33.78
CA GLU A 313 -1.39 3.50 34.93
C GLU A 313 -2.78 2.88 35.17
N ARG A 314 -3.51 2.49 34.12
CA ARG A 314 -4.93 2.06 34.20
C ARG A 314 -5.21 0.72 33.50
N GLY A 315 -4.19 0.08 33.00
CA GLY A 315 -4.31 -1.20 32.31
C GLY A 315 -4.62 -1.08 30.80
N VAL A 316 -4.41 -2.18 30.12
CA VAL A 316 -4.48 -2.28 28.64
C VAL A 316 -5.88 -2.04 28.10
N ASP A 317 -6.89 -2.53 28.83
CA ASP A 317 -8.29 -2.43 28.39
C ASP A 317 -8.78 -0.98 28.43
N PHE A 318 -8.36 -0.20 29.42
CA PHE A 318 -8.64 1.23 29.46
C PHE A 318 -8.00 1.93 28.25
N ALA A 319 -6.72 1.69 27.99
CA ALA A 319 -6.04 2.27 26.84
C ALA A 319 -6.71 1.88 25.52
N LYS A 320 -7.13 0.61 25.38
CA LYS A 320 -7.87 0.12 24.21
C LYS A 320 -9.18 0.87 23.99
N GLN A 321 -9.99 1.04 25.06
CA GLN A 321 -11.26 1.76 25.01
C GLN A 321 -11.06 3.22 24.64
N LEU A 322 -10.12 3.93 25.29
CA LEU A 322 -9.79 5.33 25.02
C LEU A 322 -9.34 5.56 23.58
N LEU A 323 -8.57 4.62 23.03
CA LEU A 323 -8.11 4.69 21.64
C LEU A 323 -9.18 4.29 20.62
N GLY A 324 -10.29 3.71 21.04
CA GLY A 324 -11.34 3.21 20.15
C GLY A 324 -10.87 2.04 19.28
N HIS A 325 -10.04 1.15 19.82
CA HIS A 325 -9.55 -0.04 19.10
C HIS A 325 -10.54 -1.19 19.24
N LYS A 326 -10.97 -1.76 18.11
CA LYS A 326 -11.86 -2.92 18.07
C LYS A 326 -11.17 -4.23 18.47
N SER A 327 -9.84 -4.31 18.32
CA SER A 327 -9.03 -5.51 18.57
C SER A 327 -7.88 -5.21 19.54
N VAL A 328 -7.55 -6.18 20.41
CA VAL A 328 -6.39 -6.11 21.34
C VAL A 328 -5.08 -6.01 20.55
N THR A 329 -4.95 -6.73 19.46
CA THR A 329 -3.77 -6.74 18.58
C THR A 329 -3.37 -5.33 18.11
N MET A 330 -4.35 -4.43 17.90
CA MET A 330 -4.05 -3.03 17.54
C MET A 330 -3.41 -2.25 18.70
N THR A 331 -3.72 -2.58 19.93
CA THR A 331 -3.14 -1.92 21.12
C THR A 331 -1.75 -2.48 21.40
N GLU A 332 -1.52 -3.77 21.17
CA GLU A 332 -0.22 -4.42 21.31
C GLU A 332 0.85 -3.82 20.41
N VAL A 333 0.50 -3.43 19.19
CA VAL A 333 1.42 -2.71 18.29
C VAL A 333 1.95 -1.42 18.89
N TYR A 334 1.17 -0.75 19.73
CA TYR A 334 1.59 0.46 20.45
C TYR A 334 2.40 0.16 21.72
N ARG A 335 2.21 -1.01 22.32
CA ARG A 335 2.97 -1.49 23.50
C ARG A 335 4.36 -2.00 23.15
N ASP A 336 4.58 -2.45 21.93
CA ASP A 336 5.86 -2.98 21.48
C ASP A 336 7.01 -2.03 21.84
N SER A 337 7.88 -2.46 22.74
CA SER A 337 9.03 -1.71 23.25
C SER A 337 10.19 -1.60 22.26
N ARG A 338 10.06 -2.21 21.09
CA ARG A 338 11.04 -2.15 19.98
C ARG A 338 12.48 -2.36 20.43
N GLY A 339 12.77 -3.53 20.97
CA GLY A 339 14.11 -3.95 21.36
C GLY A 339 14.45 -3.78 22.85
N GLY A 340 13.50 -3.35 23.67
CA GLY A 340 13.63 -3.43 25.13
C GLY A 340 13.53 -4.88 25.62
N TRP A 341 14.30 -5.22 26.66
CA TRP A 341 14.22 -6.53 27.31
C TRP A 341 12.89 -6.69 28.05
N ASN A 342 12.19 -7.80 27.84
CA ASN A 342 11.05 -8.16 28.68
C ASN A 342 11.56 -8.50 30.09
N LYS A 343 11.28 -7.63 31.05
CA LYS A 343 11.57 -7.92 32.45
C LYS A 343 10.54 -8.93 32.94
N ILE A 344 11.01 -10.14 33.22
CA ILE A 344 10.21 -11.14 33.92
C ILE A 344 10.28 -10.77 35.41
N MET A 345 9.16 -10.41 36.00
CA MET A 345 9.05 -10.24 37.45
C MET A 345 8.79 -11.62 38.06
N LEU A 346 9.59 -11.99 39.07
CA LEU A 346 9.40 -13.17 39.91
C LEU A 346 8.26 -12.92 40.90
#